data_cb26b85a56b8b42b076757f4b25727c9
#
_entry.id   cb26b85a56b8b42b076757f4b25727c9
#
_cell.length_a   1.000
_cell.length_b   1.000
_cell.length_c   1.000
_cell.angle_alpha   90.00
_cell.angle_beta   90.00
_cell.angle_gamma   90.00
#
_symmetry.space_group_name_H-M   'P 1'
#
loop_
_entity.id
_entity.type
_entity.pdbx_description
1 polymer ?
#
loop_
_entity_poly.entity_id
_entity_poly.type
_entity_poly.pdbx_seq_one_letter_code
_entity_poly.pdbx_strand_id
1 'polypeptide(L)'
;MIGLGVRVVAQESLSSESILVLIEDEEARQRAAEELERLELHPLDLNTATADELARVPLLDPFFIRNFLLYRSQSGRLESVYDLKEVQGAELRLLSLLYPYLTVGEIDDRPPRPRREHTVASLYREGSASLLIRSVGDNGKHLDWALVGETDRGEPFRPVREGWMDHLSGTLRYRDSRMSILLGDLRLTTGRGLLMGQGRSFFSSSIYGTGIPDRVTLDLRPHRSAREYDYLRGLALERRLGAVEVVLFGGYEPIDARIEGQRIETLYRTGLHRDPFFLRHRHTARREMVGGYLSYDSQSGHIGMTGVTYRHRTNDGRPLLPPLRYPDAMVLREASVDGYRMGEKVIASGEMTLAPGGRRAAEGSLSYLDEMMGALTISGRYFGKGRYSPYGSGDGHYSSGRDEWGYRLQWSGEVARYVSGTVVADRFRRTDGGSPAGTMLLARLGKSSYHGSTLLTLRWLSVPERPRRLSLRYSSDRQHGTKWSGREEVQLLHTEGEGVGGSVRGRIRYDDQKSLLAEGDLRLYRLAKGQMILSSLPWMPYLYGGSMLRGQGVQLSGRVRWRIGTHVALHGRVALTIGGSCTTDAALALTYRL
;
A
#
# COMPACT_ATOMS: atom_id res chain seq x y z
N MET A 1 -7.37 -11.37 40.12
CA MET A 1 -6.51 -11.24 38.92
C MET A 1 -7.32 -11.48 37.61
N ILE A 2 -8.36 -10.66 37.33
CA ILE A 2 -9.23 -10.81 36.12
C ILE A 2 -9.23 -9.51 35.29
N GLY A 3 -8.40 -8.55 35.64
CA GLY A 3 -8.46 -7.21 35.03
C GLY A 3 -7.48 -6.91 33.88
N LEU A 4 -6.57 -7.81 33.48
CA LEU A 4 -5.51 -7.52 32.50
C LEU A 4 -5.87 -7.89 31.05
N GLY A 5 -6.77 -8.86 30.83
CA GLY A 5 -7.10 -9.33 29.48
C GLY A 5 -8.01 -8.39 28.65
N VAL A 6 -8.80 -7.54 29.30
CA VAL A 6 -9.73 -6.62 28.60
C VAL A 6 -9.04 -5.34 28.11
N ARG A 7 -7.89 -4.99 28.66
CA ARG A 7 -7.12 -3.78 28.25
C ARG A 7 -6.40 -3.93 26.91
N VAL A 8 -5.96 -5.14 26.54
CA VAL A 8 -5.13 -5.36 25.34
C VAL A 8 -5.93 -5.13 24.06
N VAL A 9 -7.10 -5.74 23.91
CA VAL A 9 -7.90 -5.64 22.68
C VAL A 9 -8.41 -4.21 22.40
N ALA A 10 -8.73 -3.44 23.44
CA ALA A 10 -9.16 -2.04 23.27
C ALA A 10 -8.01 -1.10 22.87
N GLN A 11 -6.77 -1.43 23.25
CA GLN A 11 -5.58 -0.62 22.97
C GLN A 11 -5.04 -0.88 21.55
N GLU A 12 -5.16 -2.12 21.05
CA GLU A 12 -4.71 -2.55 19.73
C GLU A 12 -5.44 -1.82 18.59
N SER A 13 -6.76 -1.73 18.63
CA SER A 13 -7.54 -1.05 17.59
C SER A 13 -7.37 0.49 17.58
N LEU A 14 -6.86 1.07 18.67
CA LEU A 14 -6.54 2.50 18.75
C LEU A 14 -5.21 2.82 18.07
N SER A 15 -4.26 1.90 18.11
CA SER A 15 -2.96 2.08 17.48
C SER A 15 -3.05 1.97 15.96
N SER A 16 -3.85 1.04 15.39
CA SER A 16 -4.01 0.90 13.95
C SER A 16 -4.53 2.18 13.30
N GLU A 17 -5.60 2.76 13.81
CA GLU A 17 -6.12 4.02 13.28
C GLU A 17 -5.12 5.17 13.41
N SER A 18 -4.34 5.20 14.48
CA SER A 18 -3.32 6.23 14.69
C SER A 18 -2.15 6.11 13.73
N ILE A 19 -1.77 4.88 13.37
CA ILE A 19 -0.77 4.59 12.34
C ILE A 19 -1.32 4.97 10.96
N LEU A 20 -2.55 4.56 10.62
CA LEU A 20 -3.16 4.82 9.32
C LEU A 20 -3.35 6.30 9.01
N VAL A 21 -3.59 7.13 10.02
CA VAL A 21 -3.68 8.60 9.85
C VAL A 21 -2.34 9.21 9.45
N LEU A 22 -1.20 8.60 9.81
CA LEU A 22 0.14 9.07 9.44
C LEU A 22 0.46 8.79 7.96
N ILE A 23 -0.26 7.87 7.32
CA ILE A 23 -0.08 7.49 5.93
C ILE A 23 -0.99 8.33 5.05
N GLU A 24 -0.41 9.11 4.16
CA GLU A 24 -1.14 10.07 3.31
C GLU A 24 -1.67 9.46 2.03
N ASP A 25 -0.91 8.53 1.45
CA ASP A 25 -1.30 7.82 0.25
C ASP A 25 -2.39 6.79 0.56
N GLU A 26 -3.49 6.84 -0.18
CA GLU A 26 -4.67 6.00 0.09
C GLU A 26 -4.40 4.52 -0.14
N GLU A 27 -3.66 4.17 -1.20
CA GLU A 27 -3.31 2.77 -1.46
C GLU A 27 -2.28 2.23 -0.45
N ALA A 28 -1.33 3.08 -0.04
CA ALA A 28 -0.39 2.74 1.03
C ALA A 28 -1.12 2.55 2.37
N ARG A 29 -2.13 3.38 2.65
CA ARG A 29 -2.98 3.26 3.84
C ARG A 29 -3.79 1.97 3.84
N GLN A 30 -4.35 1.59 2.70
CA GLN A 30 -5.07 0.32 2.57
C GLN A 30 -4.14 -0.87 2.85
N ARG A 31 -2.94 -0.88 2.27
CA ARG A 31 -1.94 -1.94 2.52
C ARG A 31 -1.50 -1.99 3.97
N ALA A 32 -1.27 -0.83 4.57
CA ALA A 32 -0.94 -0.74 5.98
C ALA A 32 -2.07 -1.26 6.87
N ALA A 33 -3.34 -0.98 6.53
CA ALA A 33 -4.49 -1.53 7.26
C ALA A 33 -4.54 -3.06 7.18
N GLU A 34 -4.33 -3.63 5.98
CA GLU A 34 -4.27 -5.09 5.77
C GLU A 34 -3.11 -5.73 6.56
N GLU A 35 -1.94 -5.05 6.62
CA GLU A 35 -0.79 -5.55 7.37
C GLU A 35 -0.97 -5.43 8.87
N LEU A 36 -1.51 -4.32 9.37
CA LEU A 36 -1.83 -4.16 10.79
C LEU A 36 -2.88 -5.18 11.25
N GLU A 37 -3.89 -5.45 10.42
CA GLU A 37 -4.85 -6.53 10.68
C GLU A 37 -4.16 -7.90 10.80
N ARG A 38 -3.18 -8.18 9.94
CA ARG A 38 -2.39 -9.42 10.03
C ARG A 38 -1.56 -9.47 11.31
N LEU A 39 -0.93 -8.36 11.68
CA LEU A 39 -0.10 -8.25 12.88
C LEU A 39 -0.92 -8.25 14.18
N GLU A 40 -2.16 -7.78 14.15
CA GLU A 40 -3.11 -7.95 15.26
C GLU A 40 -3.41 -9.43 15.53
N LEU A 41 -3.50 -10.24 14.46
CA LEU A 41 -3.75 -11.68 14.57
C LEU A 41 -2.47 -12.45 14.94
N HIS A 42 -1.34 -12.04 14.39
CA HIS A 42 -0.04 -12.70 14.55
C HIS A 42 1.04 -11.64 14.77
N PRO A 43 1.24 -11.19 16.02
CA PRO A 43 2.30 -10.25 16.36
C PRO A 43 3.67 -10.76 15.92
N LEU A 44 4.51 -9.85 15.41
CA LEU A 44 5.82 -10.20 14.90
C LEU A 44 6.80 -10.42 16.06
N ASP A 45 7.41 -11.60 16.15
CA ASP A 45 8.45 -11.88 17.13
C ASP A 45 9.78 -11.26 16.70
N LEU A 46 10.22 -10.24 17.45
CA LEU A 46 11.45 -9.50 17.19
C LEU A 46 12.72 -10.35 17.29
N ASN A 47 12.69 -11.44 18.06
CA ASN A 47 13.85 -12.31 18.23
C ASN A 47 14.11 -13.21 17.01
N THR A 48 13.05 -13.51 16.25
CA THR A 48 13.13 -14.39 15.07
C THR A 48 12.85 -13.66 13.77
N ALA A 49 12.28 -12.45 13.83
CA ALA A 49 11.91 -11.69 12.65
C ALA A 49 13.06 -11.48 11.66
N THR A 50 12.77 -11.74 10.41
CA THR A 50 13.67 -11.47 9.29
C THR A 50 13.61 -9.99 8.88
N ALA A 51 14.57 -9.53 8.10
CA ALA A 51 14.56 -8.17 7.55
C ALA A 51 13.28 -7.89 6.74
N ASP A 52 12.80 -8.90 6.01
CA ASP A 52 11.62 -8.77 5.16
C ASP A 52 10.31 -8.70 5.96
N GLU A 53 10.22 -9.48 7.02
CA GLU A 53 9.07 -9.41 7.93
C GLU A 53 9.01 -8.07 8.65
N LEU A 54 10.14 -7.53 9.08
CA LEU A 54 10.24 -6.18 9.66
C LEU A 54 9.88 -5.10 8.62
N ALA A 55 10.30 -5.24 7.38
CA ALA A 55 10.00 -4.28 6.31
C ALA A 55 8.49 -4.23 5.93
N ARG A 56 7.71 -5.23 6.30
CA ARG A 56 6.24 -5.23 6.12
C ARG A 56 5.53 -4.43 7.20
N VAL A 57 6.15 -4.24 8.38
CA VAL A 57 5.54 -3.46 9.45
C VAL A 57 5.40 -2.01 8.99
N PRO A 58 4.18 -1.44 8.95
CA PRO A 58 3.96 -0.10 8.44
C PRO A 58 4.81 0.94 9.13
N LEU A 59 5.37 1.86 8.35
CA LEU A 59 6.19 2.98 8.80
C LEU A 59 7.53 2.61 9.46
N LEU A 60 7.89 1.34 9.60
CA LEU A 60 9.25 0.97 10.02
C LEU A 60 10.25 1.34 8.92
N ASP A 61 11.20 2.16 9.33
CA ASP A 61 12.25 2.65 8.46
C ASP A 61 13.31 1.56 8.21
N PRO A 62 13.71 1.32 6.95
CA PRO A 62 14.80 0.41 6.64
C PRO A 62 16.13 0.71 7.35
N PHE A 63 16.44 1.98 7.63
CA PHE A 63 17.60 2.35 8.46
C PHE A 63 17.44 1.83 9.89
N PHE A 64 16.28 2.02 10.49
CA PHE A 64 15.94 1.45 11.79
C PHE A 64 16.00 -0.08 11.77
N ILE A 65 15.41 -0.74 10.75
CA ILE A 65 15.42 -2.20 10.61
C ILE A 65 16.85 -2.74 10.59
N ARG A 66 17.74 -2.13 9.81
CA ARG A 66 19.15 -2.52 9.76
C ARG A 66 19.81 -2.37 11.13
N ASN A 67 19.64 -1.22 11.79
CA ASN A 67 20.25 -0.95 13.09
C ASN A 67 19.70 -1.90 14.16
N PHE A 68 18.41 -2.22 14.08
CA PHE A 68 17.78 -3.22 14.94
C PHE A 68 18.40 -4.61 14.74
N LEU A 69 18.60 -5.07 13.51
CA LEU A 69 19.22 -6.36 13.22
C LEU A 69 20.67 -6.43 13.71
N LEU A 70 21.41 -5.31 13.60
CA LEU A 70 22.77 -5.21 14.19
C LEU A 70 22.72 -5.23 15.71
N TYR A 71 21.84 -4.43 16.32
CA TYR A 71 21.63 -4.41 17.78
C TYR A 71 21.32 -5.82 18.29
N ARG A 72 20.37 -6.53 17.65
CA ARG A 72 20.03 -7.91 17.99
C ARG A 72 21.21 -8.86 17.85
N SER A 73 22.04 -8.69 16.84
CA SER A 73 23.24 -9.57 16.64
C SER A 73 24.32 -9.35 17.70
N GLN A 74 24.40 -8.14 18.26
CA GLN A 74 25.40 -7.75 19.28
C GLN A 74 24.91 -7.99 20.71
N SER A 75 23.66 -7.61 20.98
CA SER A 75 23.06 -7.69 22.32
C SER A 75 22.44 -9.05 22.63
N GLY A 76 22.28 -9.92 21.61
CA GLY A 76 21.63 -11.21 21.76
C GLY A 76 20.09 -11.09 21.73
N ARG A 77 19.43 -11.97 22.48
CA ARG A 77 17.96 -12.04 22.54
C ARG A 77 17.41 -10.82 23.30
N LEU A 78 16.40 -10.16 22.73
CA LEU A 78 15.65 -9.10 23.39
C LEU A 78 14.78 -9.69 24.51
N GLU A 79 14.69 -8.99 25.62
CA GLU A 79 13.82 -9.35 26.75
C GLU A 79 12.46 -8.65 26.69
N SER A 80 12.42 -7.47 26.03
CA SER A 80 11.22 -6.66 25.93
C SER A 80 11.11 -5.95 24.57
N VAL A 81 9.86 -5.73 24.09
CA VAL A 81 9.60 -4.87 22.94
C VAL A 81 10.08 -3.43 23.17
N TYR A 82 10.21 -3.03 24.43
CA TYR A 82 10.71 -1.70 24.80
C TYR A 82 12.22 -1.51 24.56
N ASP A 83 12.96 -2.59 24.33
CA ASP A 83 14.40 -2.53 24.00
C ASP A 83 14.63 -1.86 22.64
N LEU A 84 13.60 -1.82 21.79
CA LEU A 84 13.65 -1.09 20.51
C LEU A 84 13.99 0.39 20.65
N LYS A 85 13.74 1.01 21.81
CA LYS A 85 14.06 2.42 22.05
C LYS A 85 15.56 2.71 22.10
N GLU A 86 16.39 1.69 22.37
CA GLU A 86 17.85 1.78 22.42
C GLU A 86 18.48 1.68 21.02
N VAL A 87 17.69 1.29 20.02
CA VAL A 87 18.17 1.16 18.64
C VAL A 87 18.31 2.52 17.99
N GLN A 88 19.42 2.76 17.33
CA GLN A 88 19.67 4.01 16.62
C GLN A 88 18.61 4.22 15.50
N GLY A 89 18.07 5.41 15.43
CA GLY A 89 16.97 5.75 14.49
C GLY A 89 15.58 5.43 15.05
N ALA A 90 15.48 5.07 16.33
CA ALA A 90 14.21 4.82 16.99
C ALA A 90 13.35 6.09 17.07
N GLU A 91 12.20 6.07 16.41
CA GLU A 91 11.18 7.09 16.56
C GLU A 91 10.20 6.67 17.66
N LEU A 92 10.40 7.18 18.87
CA LEU A 92 9.70 6.73 20.09
C LEU A 92 8.17 6.77 19.97
N ARG A 93 7.63 7.80 19.29
CA ARG A 93 6.17 7.91 19.07
C ARG A 93 5.67 6.80 18.17
N LEU A 94 6.36 6.53 17.08
CA LEU A 94 5.99 5.46 16.15
C LEU A 94 6.10 4.09 16.83
N LEU A 95 7.19 3.84 17.53
CA LEU A 95 7.38 2.60 18.26
C LEU A 95 6.26 2.37 19.28
N SER A 96 5.83 3.41 20.01
CA SER A 96 4.73 3.29 20.96
C SER A 96 3.40 2.86 20.31
N LEU A 97 3.18 3.23 19.06
CA LEU A 97 2.01 2.78 18.28
C LEU A 97 2.18 1.36 17.74
N LEU A 98 3.42 0.91 17.53
CA LEU A 98 3.74 -0.41 16.97
C LEU A 98 3.88 -1.51 18.04
N TYR A 99 4.12 -1.19 19.30
CA TYR A 99 4.29 -2.19 20.36
C TYR A 99 3.18 -3.27 20.42
N PRO A 100 1.89 -2.96 20.20
CA PRO A 100 0.86 -3.99 20.20
C PRO A 100 0.97 -5.05 19.09
N TYR A 101 1.75 -4.76 18.05
CA TYR A 101 1.95 -5.61 16.86
C TYR A 101 3.26 -6.41 16.92
N LEU A 102 4.04 -6.21 17.98
CA LEU A 102 5.38 -6.77 18.15
C LEU A 102 5.43 -7.60 19.43
N THR A 103 6.24 -8.65 19.45
CA THR A 103 6.47 -9.49 20.61
C THR A 103 7.93 -9.87 20.76
N VAL A 104 8.34 -10.32 21.94
CA VAL A 104 9.65 -10.91 22.24
C VAL A 104 9.43 -12.21 23.02
N GLY A 105 9.83 -13.33 22.46
CA GLY A 105 9.72 -14.63 23.10
C GLY A 105 8.64 -15.52 22.50
N GLU A 106 8.58 -16.75 23.03
CA GLU A 106 7.56 -17.71 22.64
C GLU A 106 6.19 -17.08 22.87
N ILE A 107 5.40 -17.03 21.80
CA ILE A 107 3.99 -16.66 21.87
C ILE A 107 3.37 -17.47 22.98
N ASP A 108 2.77 -16.82 23.98
CA ASP A 108 2.03 -17.41 25.09
C ASP A 108 1.40 -18.74 24.64
N ASP A 109 1.77 -19.86 25.26
CA ASP A 109 1.33 -21.23 24.92
C ASP A 109 -0.19 -21.43 24.89
N ARG A 110 -0.95 -20.37 25.21
CA ARG A 110 -2.40 -20.37 25.04
C ARG A 110 -2.71 -20.40 23.53
N PRO A 111 -3.50 -21.37 23.08
CA PRO A 111 -3.93 -21.39 21.69
C PRO A 111 -4.57 -20.04 21.35
N PRO A 112 -4.13 -19.37 20.27
CA PRO A 112 -4.72 -18.11 19.85
C PRO A 112 -6.24 -18.31 19.72
N ARG A 113 -7.00 -17.39 20.31
CA ARG A 113 -8.47 -17.46 20.26
C ARG A 113 -8.95 -17.19 18.85
N PRO A 114 -9.94 -17.95 18.36
CA PRO A 114 -10.58 -17.63 17.08
C PRO A 114 -11.04 -16.17 17.07
N ARG A 115 -10.79 -15.47 15.99
CA ARG A 115 -11.25 -14.08 15.80
C ARG A 115 -12.18 -14.01 14.59
N ARG A 116 -13.22 -13.20 14.70
CA ARG A 116 -14.15 -12.93 13.61
C ARG A 116 -14.50 -11.45 13.59
N GLU A 117 -14.45 -10.89 12.42
CA GLU A 117 -14.88 -9.51 12.19
C GLU A 117 -15.89 -9.46 11.05
N HIS A 118 -17.01 -8.82 11.30
CA HIS A 118 -18.03 -8.54 10.30
C HIS A 118 -18.21 -7.04 10.19
N THR A 119 -18.14 -6.51 8.99
CA THR A 119 -18.32 -5.10 8.70
C THR A 119 -19.37 -4.92 7.63
N VAL A 120 -20.31 -4.03 7.89
CA VAL A 120 -21.24 -3.49 6.88
C VAL A 120 -20.98 -2.01 6.78
N ALA A 121 -20.69 -1.51 5.58
CA ALA A 121 -20.38 -0.12 5.36
C ALA A 121 -21.08 0.41 4.11
N SER A 122 -21.43 1.68 4.12
CA SER A 122 -22.07 2.36 3.01
C SER A 122 -21.49 3.77 2.86
N LEU A 123 -21.27 4.17 1.62
CA LEU A 123 -20.84 5.50 1.24
C LEU A 123 -21.91 6.13 0.34
N TYR A 124 -22.46 7.27 0.76
CA TYR A 124 -23.39 8.07 0.00
C TYR A 124 -22.69 9.31 -0.56
N ARG A 125 -22.87 9.57 -1.86
CA ARG A 125 -22.42 10.79 -2.55
C ARG A 125 -23.30 11.06 -3.77
N GLU A 126 -23.67 12.33 -3.97
CA GLU A 126 -24.37 12.78 -5.18
C GLU A 126 -25.62 11.95 -5.51
N GLY A 127 -26.47 11.65 -4.52
CA GLY A 127 -27.74 10.96 -4.74
C GLY A 127 -27.64 9.43 -4.85
N SER A 128 -26.45 8.83 -4.73
CA SER A 128 -26.25 7.38 -4.82
C SER A 128 -25.43 6.83 -3.66
N ALA A 129 -25.69 5.58 -3.30
CA ALA A 129 -25.00 4.88 -2.23
C ALA A 129 -24.24 3.65 -2.77
N SER A 130 -23.11 3.33 -2.15
CA SER A 130 -22.46 2.03 -2.26
C SER A 130 -22.80 1.17 -1.05
N LEU A 131 -22.59 -0.13 -1.18
CA LEU A 131 -22.70 -1.07 -0.07
C LEU A 131 -21.51 -2.02 -0.06
N LEU A 132 -20.86 -2.15 1.08
CA LEU A 132 -19.81 -3.12 1.35
C LEU A 132 -20.23 -4.04 2.49
N ILE A 133 -20.11 -5.32 2.28
CA ILE A 133 -20.26 -6.35 3.31
C ILE A 133 -18.96 -7.14 3.37
N ARG A 134 -18.34 -7.20 4.52
CA ARG A 134 -17.07 -7.89 4.72
C ARG A 134 -17.17 -8.81 5.94
N SER A 135 -16.68 -10.02 5.80
CA SER A 135 -16.63 -11.01 6.86
C SER A 135 -15.30 -11.72 6.80
N VAL A 136 -14.50 -11.61 7.83
CA VAL A 136 -13.19 -12.25 7.93
C VAL A 136 -13.06 -12.96 9.27
N GLY A 137 -12.24 -14.00 9.29
CA GLY A 137 -12.01 -14.72 10.53
C GLY A 137 -10.90 -15.74 10.40
N ASP A 138 -10.54 -16.29 11.56
CA ASP A 138 -9.61 -17.39 11.70
C ASP A 138 -10.09 -18.38 12.77
N ASN A 139 -9.54 -19.56 12.77
CA ASN A 139 -9.84 -20.57 13.80
C ASN A 139 -8.83 -20.57 14.97
N GLY A 140 -8.00 -19.54 15.06
CA GLY A 140 -6.94 -19.45 16.06
C GLY A 140 -5.79 -20.45 15.87
N LYS A 141 -5.72 -21.21 14.76
CA LYS A 141 -4.68 -22.22 14.51
C LYS A 141 -4.14 -22.11 13.09
N HIS A 142 -4.84 -22.70 12.15
CA HIS A 142 -4.33 -22.94 10.79
C HIS A 142 -5.21 -22.38 9.68
N LEU A 143 -6.47 -22.08 9.96
CA LEU A 143 -7.41 -21.66 8.94
C LEU A 143 -7.77 -20.18 9.12
N ASP A 144 -7.67 -19.41 8.07
CA ASP A 144 -8.28 -18.09 7.96
C ASP A 144 -9.10 -17.99 6.66
N TRP A 145 -10.12 -17.14 6.70
CA TRP A 145 -11.07 -16.96 5.60
C TRP A 145 -11.51 -15.50 5.49
N ALA A 146 -11.92 -15.12 4.29
CA ALA A 146 -12.55 -13.84 4.05
C ALA A 146 -13.62 -13.95 2.99
N LEU A 147 -14.71 -13.19 3.18
CA LEU A 147 -15.75 -12.94 2.19
C LEU A 147 -15.98 -11.44 2.09
N VAL A 148 -15.95 -10.90 0.89
CA VAL A 148 -16.15 -9.48 0.62
C VAL A 148 -17.14 -9.36 -0.52
N GLY A 149 -18.22 -8.63 -0.29
CA GLY A 149 -19.18 -8.24 -1.32
C GLY A 149 -19.27 -6.73 -1.38
N GLU A 150 -19.33 -6.19 -2.58
CA GLU A 150 -19.38 -4.75 -2.80
C GLU A 150 -20.27 -4.42 -4.00
N THR A 151 -20.93 -3.27 -3.90
CA THR A 151 -21.68 -2.65 -5.01
C THR A 151 -21.33 -1.17 -4.98
N ASP A 152 -20.80 -0.68 -6.09
CA ASP A 152 -20.40 0.71 -6.24
C ASP A 152 -21.60 1.67 -6.32
N ARG A 153 -21.32 2.95 -6.12
CA ARG A 153 -22.36 3.99 -6.17
C ARG A 153 -22.98 4.11 -7.57
N GLY A 154 -24.31 4.05 -7.62
CA GLY A 154 -25.06 4.16 -8.86
C GLY A 154 -25.19 2.86 -9.64
N GLU A 155 -24.65 1.78 -9.13
CA GLU A 155 -24.87 0.46 -9.67
C GLU A 155 -26.18 -0.14 -9.15
N PRO A 156 -26.87 -0.94 -9.97
CA PRO A 156 -28.13 -1.52 -9.55
C PRO A 156 -27.91 -2.61 -8.51
N PHE A 157 -28.45 -2.42 -7.32
CA PHE A 157 -28.59 -3.49 -6.32
C PHE A 157 -29.70 -4.45 -6.76
N ARG A 158 -29.40 -5.35 -7.69
CA ARG A 158 -30.32 -6.38 -8.16
C ARG A 158 -29.61 -7.71 -8.17
N PRO A 159 -30.34 -8.81 -7.86
CA PRO A 159 -29.87 -10.15 -8.19
C PRO A 159 -29.86 -10.27 -9.73
N VAL A 160 -28.77 -9.87 -10.34
CA VAL A 160 -28.52 -10.07 -11.76
C VAL A 160 -28.06 -11.52 -11.95
N ARG A 161 -28.20 -12.05 -13.16
CA ARG A 161 -27.81 -13.42 -13.55
C ARG A 161 -26.44 -13.90 -13.04
N GLU A 162 -25.58 -12.99 -12.55
CA GLU A 162 -24.19 -13.23 -12.17
C GLU A 162 -23.88 -13.02 -10.66
N GLY A 163 -24.87 -12.67 -9.82
CA GLY A 163 -24.65 -12.49 -8.37
C GLY A 163 -25.46 -11.36 -7.74
N TRP A 164 -25.46 -11.31 -6.41
CA TRP A 164 -26.21 -10.33 -5.62
C TRP A 164 -25.52 -8.96 -5.52
N MET A 165 -24.22 -8.92 -5.79
CA MET A 165 -23.37 -7.74 -5.70
C MET A 165 -22.48 -7.67 -6.93
N ASP A 166 -22.02 -6.46 -7.27
CA ASP A 166 -21.17 -6.26 -8.45
C ASP A 166 -19.83 -6.96 -8.31
N HIS A 167 -19.21 -6.81 -7.15
CA HIS A 167 -18.01 -7.55 -6.78
C HIS A 167 -18.27 -8.55 -5.66
N LEU A 168 -17.78 -9.78 -5.85
CA LEU A 168 -17.78 -10.81 -4.82
C LEU A 168 -16.41 -11.50 -4.80
N SER A 169 -15.76 -11.43 -3.66
CA SER A 169 -14.46 -12.06 -3.38
C SER A 169 -14.57 -13.04 -2.22
N GLY A 170 -13.94 -14.19 -2.36
CA GLY A 170 -13.87 -15.20 -1.32
C GLY A 170 -12.50 -15.85 -1.24
N THR A 171 -12.00 -16.08 -0.03
CA THR A 171 -10.70 -16.71 0.22
C THR A 171 -10.76 -17.67 1.39
N LEU A 172 -10.02 -18.75 1.27
CA LEU A 172 -9.75 -19.70 2.35
C LEU A 172 -8.25 -20.00 2.38
N ARG A 173 -7.60 -19.81 3.50
CA ARG A 173 -6.18 -20.13 3.66
C ARG A 173 -5.98 -21.11 4.82
N TYR A 174 -5.26 -22.18 4.51
CA TYR A 174 -4.62 -23.03 5.50
C TYR A 174 -3.15 -22.63 5.62
N ARG A 175 -2.63 -22.53 6.84
CA ARG A 175 -1.22 -22.26 7.11
C ARG A 175 -0.74 -23.06 8.31
N ASP A 176 0.43 -23.67 8.17
CA ASP A 176 1.23 -24.17 9.28
C ASP A 176 2.66 -23.60 9.21
N SER A 177 3.59 -24.12 10.02
CA SER A 177 4.97 -23.63 10.09
C SER A 177 5.78 -23.83 8.81
N ARG A 178 5.34 -24.70 7.90
CA ARG A 178 6.10 -25.11 6.70
C ARG A 178 5.34 -24.95 5.39
N MET A 179 4.04 -24.79 5.45
CA MET A 179 3.18 -24.78 4.26
C MET A 179 2.04 -23.78 4.41
N SER A 180 1.69 -23.13 3.32
CA SER A 180 0.49 -22.31 3.19
C SER A 180 -0.24 -22.69 1.90
N ILE A 181 -1.56 -22.93 2.00
CA ILE A 181 -2.44 -23.17 0.85
C ILE A 181 -3.49 -22.07 0.86
N LEU A 182 -3.56 -21.32 -0.22
CA LEU A 182 -4.53 -20.25 -0.39
C LEU A 182 -5.43 -20.55 -1.58
N LEU A 183 -6.73 -20.69 -1.32
CA LEU A 183 -7.79 -20.92 -2.31
C LEU A 183 -8.69 -19.69 -2.42
N GLY A 184 -9.10 -19.35 -3.63
CA GLY A 184 -9.98 -18.21 -3.93
C GLY A 184 -9.24 -17.02 -4.49
N ASP A 185 -9.61 -15.81 -4.09
CA ASP A 185 -9.03 -14.59 -4.62
C ASP A 185 -7.73 -14.24 -3.87
N LEU A 186 -6.63 -14.15 -4.59
CA LEU A 186 -5.30 -13.97 -4.03
C LEU A 186 -4.53 -12.85 -4.72
N ARG A 187 -3.59 -12.28 -3.98
CA ARG A 187 -2.56 -11.36 -4.48
C ARG A 187 -1.19 -11.95 -4.22
N LEU A 188 -0.30 -11.77 -5.20
CA LEU A 188 1.06 -12.22 -5.11
C LEU A 188 2.01 -11.11 -5.55
N THR A 189 3.01 -10.84 -4.72
CA THR A 189 4.15 -9.99 -5.08
C THR A 189 5.42 -10.81 -4.90
N THR A 190 6.31 -10.76 -5.88
CA THR A 190 7.63 -11.40 -5.83
C THR A 190 8.71 -10.37 -6.15
N GLY A 191 9.88 -10.50 -5.52
CA GLY A 191 11.00 -9.60 -5.71
C GLY A 191 10.66 -8.15 -5.37
N ARG A 192 11.00 -7.23 -6.25
CA ARG A 192 10.63 -5.80 -6.16
C ARG A 192 9.28 -5.50 -6.83
N GLY A 193 8.60 -6.52 -7.33
CA GLY A 193 7.31 -6.41 -7.97
C GLY A 193 7.36 -6.01 -9.44
N LEU A 194 8.51 -6.11 -10.10
CA LEU A 194 8.59 -5.81 -11.53
C LEU A 194 7.75 -6.78 -12.35
N LEU A 195 7.79 -8.08 -12.05
CA LEU A 195 6.99 -9.08 -12.74
C LEU A 195 5.64 -9.30 -12.06
N MET A 196 5.65 -9.54 -10.76
CA MET A 196 4.49 -9.76 -9.91
C MET A 196 4.51 -8.75 -8.77
N GLY A 197 3.75 -7.68 -8.92
CA GLY A 197 3.70 -6.55 -7.96
C GLY A 197 2.29 -6.10 -7.66
N GLN A 198 1.36 -7.05 -7.52
CA GLN A 198 -0.04 -6.76 -7.20
C GLN A 198 -0.15 -5.98 -5.89
N GLY A 199 -0.80 -4.83 -5.94
CA GLY A 199 -1.01 -3.96 -4.78
C GLY A 199 0.18 -3.03 -4.44
N ARG A 200 1.25 -2.97 -5.24
CA ARG A 200 2.23 -1.88 -5.10
C ARG A 200 1.68 -0.59 -5.70
N SER A 201 1.73 0.48 -4.91
CA SER A 201 1.40 1.82 -5.38
C SER A 201 2.55 2.42 -6.18
N PHE A 202 2.21 3.18 -7.23
CA PHE A 202 3.15 4.01 -7.98
C PHE A 202 3.85 5.08 -7.15
N PHE A 203 3.23 5.48 -6.06
CA PHE A 203 3.75 6.44 -5.11
C PHE A 203 4.29 5.72 -3.89
N SER A 204 5.06 4.63 -4.11
CA SER A 204 5.63 3.89 -3.00
C SER A 204 6.39 4.84 -2.07
N SER A 205 6.37 4.52 -0.80
CA SER A 205 7.10 5.25 0.25
C SER A 205 8.59 5.43 -0.06
N SER A 206 9.15 4.65 -0.98
CA SER A 206 10.53 4.78 -1.44
C SER A 206 10.86 6.12 -2.11
N ILE A 207 9.87 6.78 -2.76
CA ILE A 207 10.08 8.15 -3.30
C ILE A 207 10.02 9.19 -2.18
N TYR A 208 9.29 8.92 -1.11
CA TYR A 208 9.07 9.84 0.01
C TYR A 208 9.62 9.32 1.34
N GLY A 209 10.18 8.13 1.36
CA GLY A 209 10.73 7.46 2.53
C GLY A 209 12.22 7.72 2.72
N THR A 210 12.81 6.98 3.62
CA THR A 210 14.17 7.10 4.14
C THR A 210 15.29 6.67 3.20
N GLY A 211 14.97 6.33 1.96
CA GLY A 211 15.96 6.14 0.91
C GLY A 211 16.45 4.72 0.72
N ILE A 212 16.12 3.81 1.57
CA ILE A 212 16.41 2.41 1.35
C ILE A 212 15.20 1.81 0.62
N PRO A 213 15.38 1.23 -0.55
CA PRO A 213 14.28 0.69 -1.34
C PRO A 213 13.52 -0.40 -0.58
N ASP A 214 12.19 -0.39 -0.72
CA ASP A 214 11.34 -1.44 -0.17
C ASP A 214 11.83 -2.81 -0.64
N ARG A 215 11.95 -3.73 0.29
CA ARG A 215 12.25 -5.12 0.02
C ARG A 215 10.96 -5.90 0.14
N VAL A 216 10.54 -6.50 -0.93
CA VAL A 216 9.54 -7.54 -0.88
C VAL A 216 10.13 -8.72 -1.62
N THR A 217 10.38 -9.80 -0.94
CA THR A 217 10.86 -11.02 -1.55
C THR A 217 9.70 -11.88 -1.99
N LEU A 218 8.77 -12.14 -1.08
CA LEU A 218 7.54 -12.86 -1.33
C LEU A 218 6.42 -12.29 -0.46
N ASP A 219 5.29 -12.00 -1.06
CA ASP A 219 4.08 -11.60 -0.35
C ASP A 219 2.85 -12.25 -0.99
N LEU A 220 2.44 -13.40 -0.44
CA LEU A 220 1.24 -14.12 -0.83
C LEU A 220 0.11 -13.81 0.16
N ARG A 221 -0.93 -13.12 -0.30
CA ARG A 221 -2.04 -12.65 0.53
C ARG A 221 -3.41 -13.02 0.00
N PRO A 222 -4.38 -13.31 0.89
CA PRO A 222 -5.79 -13.28 0.54
C PRO A 222 -6.17 -11.90 -0.01
N HIS A 223 -7.00 -11.86 -1.04
CA HIS A 223 -7.63 -10.63 -1.51
C HIS A 223 -8.82 -10.31 -0.62
N ARG A 224 -8.69 -9.30 0.26
CA ARG A 224 -9.70 -8.90 1.24
C ARG A 224 -10.30 -7.51 0.97
N SER A 225 -10.04 -6.98 -0.22
CA SER A 225 -10.42 -5.65 -0.68
C SER A 225 -11.63 -5.72 -1.61
N ALA A 226 -12.37 -4.62 -1.70
CA ALA A 226 -13.41 -4.38 -2.71
C ALA A 226 -12.86 -4.06 -4.12
N ARG A 227 -11.53 -4.07 -4.32
CA ARG A 227 -10.92 -3.81 -5.64
C ARG A 227 -11.24 -4.95 -6.61
N GLU A 228 -11.82 -4.63 -7.76
CA GLU A 228 -12.30 -5.59 -8.76
C GLU A 228 -11.24 -6.09 -9.74
N TYR A 229 -10.03 -5.59 -9.65
CA TYR A 229 -8.91 -5.92 -10.55
C TYR A 229 -7.61 -6.10 -9.77
N ASP A 230 -6.56 -6.60 -10.45
CA ASP A 230 -5.25 -6.90 -9.90
C ASP A 230 -5.28 -7.98 -8.79
N TYR A 231 -6.11 -9.00 -8.94
CA TYR A 231 -6.09 -10.22 -8.13
C TYR A 231 -6.18 -11.46 -9.03
N LEU A 232 -5.82 -12.61 -8.50
CA LEU A 232 -5.91 -13.89 -9.19
C LEU A 232 -6.93 -14.77 -8.44
N ARG A 233 -7.95 -15.23 -9.13
CA ARG A 233 -8.93 -16.19 -8.61
C ARG A 233 -8.45 -17.59 -8.91
N GLY A 234 -7.99 -18.32 -7.88
CA GLY A 234 -7.38 -19.62 -8.09
C GLY A 234 -6.81 -20.26 -6.83
N LEU A 235 -5.64 -20.85 -6.98
CA LEU A 235 -4.94 -21.58 -5.94
C LEU A 235 -3.47 -21.13 -5.88
N ALA A 236 -2.93 -21.01 -4.69
CA ALA A 236 -1.50 -20.92 -4.46
C ALA A 236 -1.07 -21.89 -3.35
N LEU A 237 0.06 -22.54 -3.57
CA LEU A 237 0.74 -23.41 -2.63
C LEU A 237 2.12 -22.85 -2.35
N GLU A 238 2.40 -22.52 -1.11
CA GLU A 238 3.70 -22.08 -0.59
C GLU A 238 4.28 -23.20 0.29
N ARG A 239 5.55 -23.50 0.13
CA ARG A 239 6.26 -24.45 0.98
C ARG A 239 7.67 -23.98 1.28
N ARG A 240 8.02 -23.98 2.57
CA ARG A 240 9.36 -23.67 3.07
C ARG A 240 10.12 -24.96 3.43
N LEU A 241 11.31 -25.10 2.85
CA LEU A 241 12.21 -26.23 2.99
C LEU A 241 13.58 -25.72 3.49
N GLY A 242 13.66 -25.42 4.78
CA GLY A 242 14.84 -24.76 5.36
C GLY A 242 15.02 -23.35 4.79
N ALA A 243 16.15 -23.11 4.13
CA ALA A 243 16.47 -21.83 3.48
C ALA A 243 15.80 -21.65 2.10
N VAL A 244 15.14 -22.68 1.58
CA VAL A 244 14.48 -22.64 0.27
C VAL A 244 12.99 -22.46 0.45
N GLU A 245 12.39 -21.53 -0.29
CA GLU A 245 10.96 -21.31 -0.37
C GLU A 245 10.47 -21.52 -1.80
N VAL A 246 9.38 -22.26 -1.95
CA VAL A 246 8.75 -22.56 -3.25
C VAL A 246 7.30 -22.13 -3.20
N VAL A 247 6.86 -21.39 -4.21
CA VAL A 247 5.45 -21.06 -4.42
C VAL A 247 5.02 -21.50 -5.81
N LEU A 248 3.92 -22.23 -5.89
CA LEU A 248 3.23 -22.55 -7.14
C LEU A 248 1.85 -21.92 -7.11
N PHE A 249 1.45 -21.31 -8.19
CA PHE A 249 0.15 -20.63 -8.26
C PHE A 249 -0.49 -20.74 -9.65
N GLY A 250 -1.81 -20.69 -9.67
CA GLY A 250 -2.56 -20.68 -10.90
C GLY A 250 -3.99 -20.24 -10.70
N GLY A 251 -4.56 -19.64 -11.73
CA GLY A 251 -5.93 -19.14 -11.69
C GLY A 251 -6.25 -18.22 -12.86
N TYR A 252 -7.27 -17.41 -12.67
CA TYR A 252 -7.69 -16.42 -13.67
C TYR A 252 -8.15 -15.13 -13.00
N GLU A 253 -8.16 -14.07 -13.80
CA GLU A 253 -8.71 -12.75 -13.46
C GLU A 253 -9.78 -12.41 -14.49
N PRO A 254 -11.02 -12.07 -14.10
CA PRO A 254 -12.01 -11.50 -15.01
C PRO A 254 -11.53 -10.11 -15.46
N ILE A 255 -11.76 -9.74 -16.71
CA ILE A 255 -11.26 -8.49 -17.29
C ILE A 255 -12.40 -7.78 -18.01
N ASP A 256 -12.56 -6.51 -17.70
CA ASP A 256 -13.41 -5.60 -18.45
C ASP A 256 -12.67 -5.13 -19.69
N ALA A 257 -13.16 -5.50 -20.85
CA ALA A 257 -12.47 -5.25 -22.09
C ALA A 257 -13.41 -4.95 -23.27
N ARG A 258 -12.97 -4.06 -24.14
CA ARG A 258 -13.49 -3.97 -25.51
C ARG A 258 -12.70 -4.94 -26.38
N ILE A 259 -13.42 -5.85 -27.03
CA ILE A 259 -12.85 -6.86 -27.91
C ILE A 259 -13.24 -6.50 -29.36
N GLU A 260 -12.27 -6.53 -30.25
CA GLU A 260 -12.48 -6.37 -31.68
C GLU A 260 -11.83 -7.54 -32.43
N GLY A 261 -12.66 -8.32 -33.10
CA GLY A 261 -12.21 -9.58 -33.71
C GLY A 261 -11.62 -10.55 -32.67
N GLN A 262 -10.36 -10.89 -32.80
CA GLN A 262 -9.63 -11.81 -31.92
C GLN A 262 -8.65 -11.05 -30.98
N ARG A 263 -8.86 -9.75 -30.77
CA ARG A 263 -7.94 -8.91 -30.01
C ARG A 263 -8.67 -8.09 -28.94
N ILE A 264 -8.02 -7.94 -27.79
CA ILE A 264 -8.40 -6.93 -26.80
C ILE A 264 -7.97 -5.57 -27.35
N GLU A 265 -8.91 -4.68 -27.60
CA GLU A 265 -8.62 -3.32 -28.05
C GLU A 265 -8.29 -2.42 -26.84
N THR A 266 -9.15 -2.45 -25.84
CA THR A 266 -9.04 -1.62 -24.64
C THR A 266 -9.31 -2.44 -23.38
N LEU A 267 -8.49 -2.21 -22.34
CA LEU A 267 -8.70 -2.73 -20.98
C LEU A 267 -9.24 -1.62 -20.09
N TYR A 268 -10.34 -1.87 -19.41
CA TYR A 268 -10.90 -0.97 -18.41
C TYR A 268 -10.52 -1.46 -17.02
N ARG A 269 -10.07 -0.53 -16.16
CA ARG A 269 -9.64 -0.82 -14.79
C ARG A 269 -10.30 0.14 -13.82
N THR A 270 -11.57 0.45 -14.06
CA THR A 270 -12.32 1.36 -13.20
C THR A 270 -13.13 0.62 -12.13
N GLY A 271 -13.58 -0.60 -12.41
CA GLY A 271 -14.52 -1.34 -11.59
C GLY A 271 -15.90 -0.68 -11.50
N LEU A 272 -16.20 0.33 -12.34
CA LEU A 272 -17.45 1.09 -12.27
C LEU A 272 -18.43 0.61 -13.35
N HIS A 273 -19.46 -0.12 -12.96
CA HIS A 273 -20.45 -0.72 -13.87
C HIS A 273 -21.82 -0.01 -13.82
N ARG A 274 -21.83 1.29 -13.67
CA ARG A 274 -23.03 2.10 -13.49
C ARG A 274 -23.71 2.62 -14.77
N ASP A 275 -23.02 2.58 -15.90
CA ASP A 275 -23.60 3.00 -17.17
C ASP A 275 -23.62 1.87 -18.20
N PRO A 276 -24.51 1.94 -19.22
CA PRO A 276 -24.67 0.89 -20.23
C PRO A 276 -23.40 0.60 -21.04
N PHE A 277 -22.46 1.56 -21.14
CA PHE A 277 -21.23 1.36 -21.84
C PHE A 277 -20.30 0.41 -21.06
N PHE A 278 -20.05 0.68 -19.76
CA PHE A 278 -19.21 -0.19 -18.94
C PHE A 278 -19.85 -1.53 -18.67
N LEU A 279 -21.18 -1.60 -18.45
CA LEU A 279 -21.92 -2.85 -18.30
C LEU A 279 -21.76 -3.81 -19.49
N ARG A 280 -21.71 -3.29 -20.72
CA ARG A 280 -21.48 -4.11 -21.93
C ARG A 280 -20.07 -4.69 -22.03
N HIS A 281 -19.10 -4.06 -21.37
CA HIS A 281 -17.70 -4.47 -21.41
C HIS A 281 -17.25 -5.19 -20.13
N ARG A 282 -18.16 -5.36 -19.17
CA ARG A 282 -17.91 -6.04 -17.91
C ARG A 282 -17.61 -7.51 -18.14
N HIS A 283 -16.48 -7.96 -17.60
CA HIS A 283 -16.02 -9.35 -17.63
C HIS A 283 -16.10 -10.03 -19.01
N THR A 284 -15.90 -9.27 -20.09
CA THR A 284 -15.96 -9.79 -21.46
C THR A 284 -14.79 -10.70 -21.80
N ALA A 285 -13.70 -10.60 -21.07
CA ALA A 285 -12.52 -11.43 -21.20
C ALA A 285 -12.06 -11.96 -19.83
N ARG A 286 -11.16 -12.93 -19.86
CA ARG A 286 -10.42 -13.42 -18.70
C ARG A 286 -8.94 -13.58 -19.05
N ARG A 287 -8.08 -13.33 -18.08
CA ARG A 287 -6.65 -13.65 -18.12
C ARG A 287 -6.42 -14.90 -17.28
N GLU A 288 -5.97 -15.96 -17.90
CA GLU A 288 -5.57 -17.19 -17.23
C GLU A 288 -4.06 -17.14 -16.99
N MET A 289 -3.58 -17.51 -15.81
CA MET A 289 -2.19 -17.50 -15.44
C MET A 289 -1.81 -18.73 -14.63
N VAL A 290 -0.60 -19.21 -14.87
CA VAL A 290 0.08 -20.20 -14.04
C VAL A 290 1.53 -19.78 -13.89
N GLY A 291 2.08 -19.99 -12.71
CA GLY A 291 3.46 -19.60 -12.43
C GLY A 291 4.02 -20.23 -11.17
N GLY A 292 5.27 -19.90 -10.91
CA GLY A 292 5.97 -20.33 -9.71
C GLY A 292 7.04 -19.33 -9.30
N TYR A 293 7.39 -19.37 -8.05
CA TYR A 293 8.49 -18.65 -7.42
C TYR A 293 9.36 -19.62 -6.65
N LEU A 294 10.67 -19.46 -6.76
CA LEU A 294 11.67 -20.21 -6.02
C LEU A 294 12.64 -19.21 -5.42
N SER A 295 12.90 -19.31 -4.13
CA SER A 295 13.91 -18.49 -3.48
C SER A 295 14.82 -19.28 -2.56
N TYR A 296 15.97 -18.68 -2.30
CA TYR A 296 16.93 -19.09 -1.29
C TYR A 296 17.23 -17.92 -0.37
N ASP A 297 16.98 -18.09 0.91
CA ASP A 297 17.14 -17.10 1.96
C ASP A 297 18.33 -17.46 2.85
N SER A 298 19.21 -16.48 3.07
CA SER A 298 20.32 -16.56 4.01
C SER A 298 20.19 -15.45 5.06
N GLN A 299 21.01 -15.51 6.12
CA GLN A 299 21.00 -14.46 7.16
C GLN A 299 21.29 -13.05 6.61
N SER A 300 22.10 -12.94 5.56
CA SER A 300 22.55 -11.65 5.01
C SER A 300 22.06 -11.37 3.59
N GLY A 301 21.26 -12.23 2.99
CA GLY A 301 20.82 -12.04 1.61
C GLY A 301 19.77 -13.02 1.15
N HIS A 302 19.22 -12.70 -0.01
CA HIS A 302 18.17 -13.42 -0.68
C HIS A 302 18.43 -13.46 -2.18
N ILE A 303 18.05 -14.54 -2.82
CA ILE A 303 17.95 -14.65 -4.28
C ILE A 303 16.65 -15.38 -4.63
N GLY A 304 15.87 -14.82 -5.55
CA GLY A 304 14.61 -15.39 -6.01
C GLY A 304 14.49 -15.42 -7.52
N MET A 305 13.64 -16.30 -8.01
CA MET A 305 13.29 -16.43 -9.42
C MET A 305 11.78 -16.65 -9.56
N THR A 306 11.13 -15.85 -10.39
CA THR A 306 9.72 -16.01 -10.74
C THR A 306 9.57 -16.39 -12.20
N GLY A 307 8.69 -17.33 -12.51
CA GLY A 307 8.29 -17.66 -13.87
C GLY A 307 6.77 -17.67 -14.01
N VAL A 308 6.24 -17.00 -15.04
CA VAL A 308 4.79 -16.94 -15.31
C VAL A 308 4.48 -17.19 -16.77
N THR A 309 3.37 -17.86 -17.00
CA THR A 309 2.75 -18.03 -18.31
C THR A 309 1.30 -17.56 -18.23
N TYR A 310 0.86 -16.71 -19.13
CA TYR A 310 -0.52 -16.22 -19.16
C TYR A 310 -1.06 -16.09 -20.57
N ARG A 311 -2.37 -16.16 -20.69
CA ARG A 311 -3.14 -16.04 -21.92
C ARG A 311 -4.46 -15.35 -21.68
N HIS A 312 -5.01 -14.75 -22.72
CA HIS A 312 -6.32 -14.11 -22.68
C HIS A 312 -7.34 -14.96 -23.42
N ARG A 313 -8.54 -15.03 -22.88
CA ARG A 313 -9.68 -15.70 -23.50
C ARG A 313 -10.96 -14.90 -23.32
N THR A 314 -11.90 -15.07 -24.22
CA THR A 314 -13.30 -14.70 -24.01
C THR A 314 -13.95 -15.64 -22.99
N ASN A 315 -15.14 -15.31 -22.48
CA ASN A 315 -15.85 -16.15 -21.51
C ASN A 315 -16.26 -17.51 -22.11
N ASP A 316 -16.53 -17.58 -23.43
CA ASP A 316 -16.79 -18.82 -24.17
C ASP A 316 -15.50 -19.58 -24.53
N GLY A 317 -14.33 -19.12 -24.06
CA GLY A 317 -13.07 -19.84 -24.16
C GLY A 317 -12.24 -19.57 -25.41
N ARG A 318 -12.69 -18.72 -26.33
CA ARG A 318 -11.91 -18.36 -27.54
C ARG A 318 -10.63 -17.59 -27.16
N PRO A 319 -9.47 -17.92 -27.76
CA PRO A 319 -8.22 -17.22 -27.47
C PRO A 319 -8.25 -15.76 -27.99
N LEU A 320 -7.64 -14.86 -27.24
CA LEU A 320 -7.53 -13.45 -27.57
C LEU A 320 -6.06 -13.01 -27.57
N LEU A 321 -5.72 -12.14 -28.52
CA LEU A 321 -4.47 -11.39 -28.52
C LEU A 321 -4.56 -10.23 -27.53
N PRO A 322 -3.45 -9.85 -26.88
CA PRO A 322 -3.39 -8.66 -26.06
C PRO A 322 -3.56 -7.37 -26.87
N PRO A 323 -3.71 -6.20 -26.25
CA PRO A 323 -3.77 -4.91 -26.96
C PRO A 323 -2.59 -4.66 -27.89
N LEU A 324 -2.80 -3.94 -28.99
CA LEU A 324 -1.82 -3.70 -30.09
C LEU A 324 -0.43 -3.24 -29.64
N ARG A 325 -0.35 -2.49 -28.55
CA ARG A 325 0.92 -2.01 -27.98
C ARG A 325 1.78 -3.12 -27.34
N TYR A 326 1.26 -4.34 -27.24
CA TYR A 326 1.89 -5.48 -26.63
C TYR A 326 2.23 -6.58 -27.65
N PRO A 327 2.95 -7.63 -27.24
CA PRO A 327 3.32 -8.70 -28.16
C PRO A 327 2.11 -9.37 -28.82
N ASP A 328 2.24 -9.64 -30.10
CA ASP A 328 1.30 -10.45 -30.89
C ASP A 328 1.48 -11.95 -30.57
N ALA A 329 1.08 -12.36 -29.38
CA ALA A 329 1.21 -13.74 -28.94
C ALA A 329 0.00 -14.16 -28.10
N MET A 330 -0.55 -15.34 -28.43
CA MET A 330 -1.66 -15.94 -27.70
C MET A 330 -1.26 -16.42 -26.29
N VAL A 331 0.01 -16.79 -26.14
CA VAL A 331 0.59 -17.22 -24.88
C VAL A 331 1.81 -16.36 -24.60
N LEU A 332 1.81 -15.71 -23.48
CA LEU A 332 2.88 -14.82 -23.03
C LEU A 332 3.64 -15.51 -21.88
N ARG A 333 4.96 -15.46 -21.93
CA ARG A 333 5.84 -16.02 -20.92
C ARG A 333 6.80 -14.96 -20.45
N GLU A 334 6.96 -14.84 -19.15
CA GLU A 334 7.91 -13.91 -18.54
C GLU A 334 8.60 -14.57 -17.36
N ALA A 335 9.82 -14.16 -17.10
CA ALA A 335 10.57 -14.56 -15.92
C ALA A 335 11.24 -13.36 -15.28
N SER A 336 11.45 -13.42 -13.97
CA SER A 336 12.29 -12.47 -13.25
C SER A 336 13.29 -13.17 -12.35
N VAL A 337 14.39 -12.47 -12.09
CA VAL A 337 15.36 -12.82 -11.06
C VAL A 337 15.47 -11.59 -10.16
N ASP A 338 15.38 -11.82 -8.87
CA ASP A 338 15.49 -10.80 -7.84
C ASP A 338 16.47 -11.19 -6.76
N GLY A 339 16.92 -10.23 -6.01
CA GLY A 339 17.77 -10.50 -4.87
C GLY A 339 18.18 -9.26 -4.11
N TYR A 340 18.63 -9.51 -2.90
CA TYR A 340 19.30 -8.49 -2.11
C TYR A 340 20.46 -9.08 -1.30
N ARG A 341 21.37 -8.23 -0.90
CA ARG A 341 22.42 -8.53 0.06
C ARG A 341 22.55 -7.39 1.05
N MET A 342 22.61 -7.76 2.33
CA MET A 342 22.84 -6.86 3.44
C MET A 342 24.21 -7.13 4.03
N GLY A 343 25.13 -6.16 3.89
CA GLY A 343 26.40 -6.12 4.63
C GLY A 343 26.32 -5.14 5.79
N GLU A 344 27.40 -4.99 6.52
CA GLU A 344 27.47 -4.06 7.66
C GLU A 344 27.20 -2.60 7.26
N LYS A 345 27.81 -2.15 6.15
CA LYS A 345 27.67 -0.76 5.66
C LYS A 345 27.03 -0.66 4.28
N VAL A 346 26.80 -1.77 3.60
CA VAL A 346 26.30 -1.76 2.22
C VAL A 346 25.10 -2.66 2.08
N ILE A 347 24.02 -2.13 1.48
CA ILE A 347 22.85 -2.89 1.09
C ILE A 347 22.72 -2.78 -0.42
N ALA A 348 22.65 -3.91 -1.10
CA ALA A 348 22.35 -3.99 -2.53
C ALA A 348 21.05 -4.75 -2.75
N SER A 349 20.21 -4.29 -3.66
CA SER A 349 19.00 -5.01 -4.07
C SER A 349 18.66 -4.75 -5.53
N GLY A 350 17.97 -5.70 -6.18
CA GLY A 350 17.55 -5.52 -7.55
C GLY A 350 16.59 -6.60 -8.03
N GLU A 351 15.93 -6.33 -9.14
CA GLU A 351 15.13 -7.28 -9.90
C GLU A 351 15.32 -7.01 -11.40
N MET A 352 15.39 -8.06 -12.18
CA MET A 352 15.41 -8.01 -13.63
C MET A 352 14.36 -8.95 -14.19
N THR A 353 13.59 -8.46 -15.17
CA THR A 353 12.58 -9.25 -15.88
C THR A 353 12.98 -9.49 -17.33
N LEU A 354 12.64 -10.66 -17.82
CA LEU A 354 12.90 -11.10 -19.19
C LEU A 354 11.60 -11.64 -19.81
N ALA A 355 11.33 -11.22 -21.04
CA ALA A 355 10.22 -11.72 -21.83
C ALA A 355 10.68 -11.95 -23.29
N PRO A 356 10.00 -12.83 -24.04
CA PRO A 356 10.31 -13.07 -25.45
C PRO A 356 10.33 -11.78 -26.29
N GLY A 357 11.21 -11.72 -27.28
CA GLY A 357 11.41 -10.54 -28.11
C GLY A 357 12.28 -9.45 -27.47
N GLY A 358 13.12 -9.78 -26.48
CA GLY A 358 14.07 -8.87 -25.86
C GLY A 358 13.42 -7.80 -24.95
N ARG A 359 12.15 -8.01 -24.57
CA ARG A 359 11.44 -7.09 -23.67
C ARG A 359 11.89 -7.34 -22.25
N ARG A 360 12.57 -6.36 -21.69
CA ARG A 360 13.20 -6.46 -20.38
C ARG A 360 12.91 -5.22 -19.54
N ALA A 361 12.91 -5.42 -18.23
CA ALA A 361 12.99 -4.34 -17.29
C ALA A 361 13.98 -4.73 -16.19
N ALA A 362 14.60 -3.73 -15.60
CA ALA A 362 15.49 -3.90 -14.48
C ALA A 362 15.38 -2.69 -13.56
N GLU A 363 15.43 -2.92 -12.26
CA GLU A 363 15.67 -1.88 -11.27
C GLU A 363 16.61 -2.41 -10.19
N GLY A 364 17.42 -1.52 -9.65
CA GLY A 364 18.35 -1.90 -8.59
C GLY A 364 18.81 -0.69 -7.80
N SER A 365 19.34 -0.95 -6.63
CA SER A 365 19.84 0.06 -5.70
C SER A 365 21.03 -0.43 -4.92
N LEU A 366 21.92 0.50 -4.60
CA LEU A 366 23.05 0.32 -3.71
C LEU A 366 22.99 1.42 -2.65
N SER A 367 22.90 1.04 -1.39
CA SER A 367 22.85 1.95 -0.25
C SER A 367 24.10 1.77 0.58
N TYR A 368 24.80 2.86 0.84
CA TYR A 368 25.88 2.94 1.82
C TYR A 368 25.33 3.55 3.11
N LEU A 369 25.61 2.91 4.23
CA LEU A 369 25.11 3.24 5.55
C LEU A 369 26.27 3.63 6.45
N ASP A 370 26.18 4.80 7.03
CA ASP A 370 27.15 5.32 7.97
C ASP A 370 26.44 5.90 9.20
N GLU A 371 26.99 5.67 10.38
CA GLU A 371 26.37 6.07 11.65
C GLU A 371 26.27 7.59 11.81
N MET A 372 27.23 8.32 11.28
CA MET A 372 27.26 9.79 11.38
C MET A 372 26.60 10.48 10.17
N MET A 373 26.83 9.96 8.97
CA MET A 373 26.35 10.57 7.73
C MET A 373 24.96 10.08 7.30
N GLY A 374 24.48 9.00 7.90
CA GLY A 374 23.20 8.38 7.52
C GLY A 374 23.33 7.45 6.31
N ALA A 375 22.32 7.41 5.45
CA ALA A 375 22.23 6.53 4.29
C ALA A 375 22.38 7.30 2.97
N LEU A 376 23.31 6.87 2.12
CA LEU A 376 23.44 7.33 0.74
C LEU A 376 23.03 6.21 -0.19
N THR A 377 22.01 6.41 -1.02
CA THR A 377 21.48 5.40 -1.95
C THR A 377 21.59 5.88 -3.38
N ILE A 378 22.14 5.03 -4.23
CA ILE A 378 22.11 5.18 -5.69
C ILE A 378 21.18 4.09 -6.23
N SER A 379 20.23 4.45 -7.05
CA SER A 379 19.35 3.50 -7.73
C SER A 379 19.25 3.78 -9.22
N GLY A 380 19.10 2.71 -10.00
CA GLY A 380 18.90 2.75 -11.43
C GLY A 380 17.69 1.94 -11.86
N ARG A 381 17.03 2.38 -12.92
CA ARG A 381 15.90 1.65 -13.51
C ARG A 381 15.93 1.73 -15.04
N TYR A 382 15.48 0.64 -15.64
CA TYR A 382 15.25 0.52 -17.07
C TYR A 382 13.96 -0.26 -17.31
N PHE A 383 13.00 0.32 -17.99
CA PHE A 383 11.74 -0.29 -18.36
C PHE A 383 11.57 -0.23 -19.87
N GLY A 384 11.76 -1.38 -20.53
CA GLY A 384 11.73 -1.48 -21.98
C GLY A 384 10.36 -1.14 -22.59
N LYS A 385 10.39 -0.61 -23.80
CA LYS A 385 9.19 -0.33 -24.60
C LYS A 385 8.45 -1.62 -24.95
N GLY A 386 7.12 -1.59 -24.90
CA GLY A 386 6.28 -2.74 -25.28
C GLY A 386 6.33 -3.92 -24.32
N ARG A 387 6.91 -3.76 -23.14
CA ARG A 387 6.80 -4.74 -22.07
C ARG A 387 5.33 -4.89 -21.65
N TYR A 388 4.88 -6.14 -21.55
CA TYR A 388 3.55 -6.46 -21.02
C TYR A 388 3.71 -7.28 -19.76
N SER A 389 3.52 -6.67 -18.64
CA SER A 389 3.49 -7.33 -17.34
C SER A 389 2.24 -6.85 -16.63
N PRO A 390 1.13 -7.58 -16.76
CA PRO A 390 -0.18 -7.12 -16.29
C PRO A 390 -0.25 -6.91 -14.79
N TYR A 391 0.53 -7.67 -14.05
CA TYR A 391 0.63 -7.59 -12.58
C TYR A 391 1.91 -6.90 -12.10
N GLY A 392 2.81 -6.56 -13.02
CA GLY A 392 4.06 -5.91 -12.67
C GLY A 392 3.91 -4.41 -12.48
N SER A 393 4.69 -3.87 -11.59
CA SER A 393 4.85 -2.44 -11.36
C SER A 393 6.32 -2.06 -11.34
N GLY A 394 6.64 -0.80 -11.56
CA GLY A 394 7.98 -0.25 -11.46
C GLY A 394 7.92 1.19 -11.02
N ASP A 395 8.96 1.68 -10.37
CA ASP A 395 9.04 3.03 -9.81
C ASP A 395 9.44 4.05 -10.87
N GLY A 396 8.50 4.42 -11.75
CA GLY A 396 8.70 5.33 -12.87
C GLY A 396 7.81 6.57 -12.85
N HIS A 397 8.21 7.60 -13.60
CA HIS A 397 7.49 8.88 -13.71
C HIS A 397 6.51 8.94 -14.88
N TYR A 398 6.73 8.16 -15.94
CA TYR A 398 5.85 8.15 -17.12
C TYR A 398 4.77 7.08 -17.03
N SER A 399 5.16 5.87 -16.65
CA SER A 399 4.23 4.75 -16.47
C SER A 399 4.87 3.72 -15.56
N SER A 400 4.04 2.94 -14.85
CA SER A 400 4.56 1.90 -13.98
C SER A 400 5.25 0.80 -14.78
N GLY A 401 6.58 0.82 -14.76
CA GLY A 401 7.41 -0.22 -15.31
C GLY A 401 7.41 -0.33 -16.84
N ARG A 402 7.24 0.79 -17.57
CA ARG A 402 7.30 0.81 -19.05
C ARG A 402 7.90 2.09 -19.59
N ASP A 403 8.67 1.94 -20.67
CA ASP A 403 9.17 3.04 -21.51
C ASP A 403 9.88 4.15 -20.74
N GLU A 404 10.71 3.75 -19.76
CA GLU A 404 11.48 4.69 -18.95
C GLU A 404 12.83 4.10 -18.57
N TRP A 405 13.86 4.92 -18.57
CA TRP A 405 15.07 4.66 -17.83
C TRP A 405 15.44 5.88 -17.00
N GLY A 406 16.09 5.65 -15.87
CA GLY A 406 16.46 6.71 -14.96
C GLY A 406 17.42 6.26 -13.87
N TYR A 407 17.97 7.26 -13.20
CA TYR A 407 18.80 7.06 -12.02
C TYR A 407 18.42 8.05 -10.95
N ARG A 408 18.58 7.63 -9.71
CA ARG A 408 18.25 8.42 -8.52
C ARG A 408 19.42 8.38 -7.54
N LEU A 409 19.72 9.55 -7.00
CA LEU A 409 20.61 9.70 -5.85
C LEU A 409 19.77 10.17 -4.68
N GLN A 410 19.89 9.52 -3.55
CA GLN A 410 19.18 9.88 -2.33
C GLN A 410 20.12 9.84 -1.15
N TRP A 411 19.99 10.85 -0.31
CA TRP A 411 20.60 10.90 1.01
C TRP A 411 19.51 11.01 2.07
N SER A 412 19.68 10.29 3.19
CA SER A 412 18.80 10.37 4.36
C SER A 412 19.64 10.21 5.62
N GLY A 413 19.45 11.10 6.60
CA GLY A 413 20.22 11.07 7.84
C GLY A 413 19.71 12.06 8.88
N GLU A 414 20.35 12.07 10.03
CA GLU A 414 20.10 13.04 11.09
C GLU A 414 20.91 14.32 10.80
N VAL A 415 20.19 15.44 10.62
CA VAL A 415 20.78 16.77 10.37
C VAL A 415 21.15 17.45 11.70
N ALA A 416 20.34 17.24 12.72
CA ALA A 416 20.51 17.69 14.07
C ALA A 416 19.73 16.77 15.01
N ARG A 417 19.98 16.86 16.30
CA ARG A 417 19.29 16.03 17.31
C ARG A 417 17.79 16.09 17.14
N TYR A 418 17.15 14.94 16.88
CA TYR A 418 15.71 14.79 16.58
C TYR A 418 15.24 15.45 15.27
N VAL A 419 16.16 15.81 14.39
CA VAL A 419 15.83 16.36 13.07
C VAL A 419 16.42 15.48 11.99
N SER A 420 15.54 14.79 11.25
CA SER A 420 15.91 13.99 10.08
C SER A 420 15.83 14.81 8.79
N GLY A 421 16.73 14.53 7.87
CA GLY A 421 16.76 15.11 6.54
C GLY A 421 16.74 14.04 5.45
N THR A 422 16.09 14.33 4.33
CA THR A 422 16.15 13.52 3.12
C THR A 422 16.29 14.43 1.91
N VAL A 423 17.23 14.13 1.02
CA VAL A 423 17.40 14.81 -0.27
C VAL A 423 17.39 13.77 -1.36
N VAL A 424 16.59 14.00 -2.41
CA VAL A 424 16.48 13.11 -3.58
C VAL A 424 16.69 13.92 -4.85
N ALA A 425 17.55 13.41 -5.72
CA ALA A 425 17.69 13.85 -7.11
C ALA A 425 17.43 12.68 -8.04
N ASP A 426 16.42 12.80 -8.90
CA ASP A 426 16.01 11.76 -9.84
C ASP A 426 16.02 12.31 -11.26
N ARG A 427 16.74 11.65 -12.16
CA ARG A 427 16.81 11.97 -13.56
C ARG A 427 16.26 10.81 -14.38
N PHE A 428 15.35 11.10 -15.30
CA PHE A 428 14.63 10.07 -16.04
C PHE A 428 14.30 10.52 -17.47
N ARG A 429 14.14 9.56 -18.37
CA ARG A 429 13.70 9.82 -19.75
C ARG A 429 13.04 8.58 -20.36
N ARG A 430 12.33 8.77 -21.48
CA ARG A 430 11.79 7.65 -22.25
C ARG A 430 12.90 6.86 -22.94
N THR A 431 12.63 5.60 -23.22
CA THR A 431 13.57 4.69 -23.92
C THR A 431 13.64 4.91 -25.43
N ASP A 432 12.82 5.79 -25.98
CA ASP A 432 12.78 6.14 -27.41
C ASP A 432 14.03 6.88 -27.93
N GLY A 433 14.88 7.36 -27.02
CA GLY A 433 16.14 8.05 -27.34
C GLY A 433 15.98 9.49 -27.77
N GLY A 434 14.81 9.93 -28.23
CA GLY A 434 14.56 11.28 -28.73
C GLY A 434 13.96 12.25 -27.72
N SER A 435 13.24 11.75 -26.75
CA SER A 435 12.58 12.59 -25.75
C SER A 435 13.56 13.25 -24.79
N PRO A 436 13.36 14.52 -24.39
CA PRO A 436 14.16 15.19 -23.37
C PRO A 436 14.09 14.48 -22.03
N ALA A 437 15.07 14.71 -21.18
CA ALA A 437 15.08 14.13 -19.84
C ALA A 437 14.26 14.96 -18.84
N GLY A 438 13.47 14.27 -18.03
CA GLY A 438 12.81 14.84 -16.84
C GLY A 438 13.73 14.84 -15.62
N THR A 439 13.41 15.65 -14.64
CA THR A 439 14.13 15.75 -13.37
C THR A 439 13.17 15.99 -12.23
N MET A 440 13.39 15.30 -11.12
CA MET A 440 12.74 15.56 -9.83
C MET A 440 13.81 15.87 -8.77
N LEU A 441 13.59 16.92 -8.01
CA LEU A 441 14.34 17.21 -6.80
C LEU A 441 13.37 17.25 -5.63
N LEU A 442 13.74 16.61 -4.53
CA LEU A 442 12.96 16.61 -3.30
C LEU A 442 13.88 16.85 -2.12
N ALA A 443 13.46 17.73 -1.23
CA ALA A 443 14.08 17.94 0.07
C ALA A 443 13.02 17.82 1.16
N ARG A 444 13.33 17.10 2.22
CA ARG A 444 12.45 16.86 3.35
C ARG A 444 13.20 17.09 4.64
N LEU A 445 12.59 17.78 5.58
CA LEU A 445 13.07 17.95 6.95
C LEU A 445 11.97 17.53 7.90
N GLY A 446 12.28 16.57 8.76
CA GLY A 446 11.38 16.06 9.78
C GLY A 446 11.94 16.31 11.17
N LYS A 447 11.12 16.84 12.08
CA LYS A 447 11.43 16.93 13.51
C LYS A 447 10.46 16.07 14.28
N SER A 448 10.96 15.09 15.02
CA SER A 448 10.14 14.24 15.89
C SER A 448 10.40 14.57 17.35
N SER A 449 9.34 14.53 18.16
CA SER A 449 9.39 14.69 19.61
C SER A 449 8.35 13.79 20.25
N TYR A 450 8.43 13.61 21.57
CA TYR A 450 7.45 12.80 22.31
C TYR A 450 6.00 13.30 22.16
N HIS A 451 5.82 14.60 21.97
CA HIS A 451 4.50 15.24 21.87
C HIS A 451 4.03 15.52 20.44
N GLY A 452 4.83 15.22 19.44
CA GLY A 452 4.43 15.47 18.06
C GLY A 452 5.56 15.41 17.06
N SER A 453 5.20 15.57 15.79
CA SER A 453 6.12 15.62 14.67
C SER A 453 5.81 16.80 13.76
N THR A 454 6.84 17.32 13.13
CA THR A 454 6.72 18.36 12.11
C THR A 454 7.48 17.93 10.88
N LEU A 455 6.89 18.09 9.70
CA LEU A 455 7.48 17.71 8.42
C LEU A 455 7.36 18.85 7.44
N LEU A 456 8.49 19.22 6.84
CA LEU A 456 8.57 20.15 5.72
C LEU A 456 9.06 19.40 4.48
N THR A 457 8.34 19.50 3.38
CA THR A 457 8.69 18.86 2.11
C THR A 457 8.70 19.90 0.99
N LEU A 458 9.80 20.01 0.28
CA LEU A 458 9.94 20.79 -0.94
C LEU A 458 10.16 19.82 -2.10
N ARG A 459 9.38 19.95 -3.16
CA ARG A 459 9.50 19.11 -4.36
C ARG A 459 9.44 19.97 -5.61
N TRP A 460 10.42 19.80 -6.47
CA TRP A 460 10.46 20.35 -7.81
C TRP A 460 10.40 19.21 -8.83
N LEU A 461 9.53 19.32 -9.83
CA LEU A 461 9.32 18.31 -10.86
C LEU A 461 9.25 18.96 -12.24
N SER A 462 10.13 18.52 -13.14
CA SER A 462 10.15 18.86 -14.54
C SER A 462 9.99 17.59 -15.37
N VAL A 463 8.83 17.41 -15.99
CA VAL A 463 8.57 16.32 -16.94
C VAL A 463 8.53 16.94 -18.33
N PRO A 464 9.21 16.39 -19.35
CA PRO A 464 9.13 16.90 -20.71
C PRO A 464 7.68 17.06 -21.18
N GLU A 465 7.42 18.08 -21.95
CA GLU A 465 6.10 18.40 -22.52
C GLU A 465 5.01 18.74 -21.49
N ARG A 466 5.38 18.92 -20.22
CA ARG A 466 4.46 19.33 -19.15
C ARG A 466 5.01 20.55 -18.42
N PRO A 467 4.14 21.44 -17.91
CA PRO A 467 4.56 22.55 -17.08
C PRO A 467 5.37 22.08 -15.87
N ARG A 468 6.44 22.81 -15.56
CA ARG A 468 7.23 22.55 -14.34
C ARG A 468 6.39 22.83 -13.11
N ARG A 469 6.61 22.02 -12.07
CA ARG A 469 5.86 22.12 -10.82
C ARG A 469 6.80 22.23 -9.63
N LEU A 470 6.50 23.17 -8.76
CA LEU A 470 7.11 23.32 -7.45
C LEU A 470 6.03 23.16 -6.38
N SER A 471 6.26 22.33 -5.40
CA SER A 471 5.36 22.18 -4.26
C SER A 471 6.11 22.30 -2.95
N LEU A 472 5.55 23.08 -2.02
CA LEU A 472 6.00 23.18 -0.64
C LEU A 472 4.86 22.66 0.23
N ARG A 473 5.17 21.74 1.15
CA ARG A 473 4.21 21.21 2.11
C ARG A 473 4.82 21.26 3.51
N TYR A 474 4.09 21.84 4.41
CA TYR A 474 4.34 21.81 5.84
C TYR A 474 3.22 21.04 6.52
N SER A 475 3.55 20.13 7.43
CA SER A 475 2.59 19.50 8.32
C SER A 475 3.14 19.39 9.72
N SER A 476 2.28 19.54 10.71
CA SER A 476 2.62 19.41 12.13
C SER A 476 1.52 18.65 12.85
N ASP A 477 1.90 17.57 13.52
CA ASP A 477 1.04 16.80 14.40
C ASP A 477 1.42 17.06 15.85
N ARG A 478 0.44 17.34 16.71
CA ARG A 478 0.68 17.62 18.12
C ARG A 478 -0.30 16.87 19.00
N GLN A 479 0.23 16.28 20.06
CA GLN A 479 -0.58 15.66 21.12
C GLN A 479 -0.78 16.66 22.25
N HIS A 480 -2.01 16.88 22.67
CA HIS A 480 -2.40 17.75 23.76
C HIS A 480 -3.03 16.94 24.89
N GLY A 481 -2.20 16.55 25.87
CA GLY A 481 -2.59 15.60 26.91
C GLY A 481 -2.82 14.20 26.33
N THR A 482 -3.68 13.41 27.00
CA THR A 482 -3.91 11.99 26.64
C THR A 482 -5.03 11.78 25.64
N LYS A 483 -5.90 12.78 25.45
CA LYS A 483 -7.16 12.62 24.68
C LYS A 483 -7.26 13.47 23.43
N TRP A 484 -6.50 14.56 23.35
CA TRP A 484 -6.61 15.49 22.22
C TRP A 484 -5.36 15.44 21.36
N SER A 485 -5.55 15.47 20.06
CA SER A 485 -4.45 15.71 19.10
C SER A 485 -4.92 16.68 18.01
N GLY A 486 -3.96 17.43 17.48
CA GLY A 486 -4.16 18.37 16.40
C GLY A 486 -3.20 18.13 15.26
N ARG A 487 -3.63 18.38 14.02
CA ARG A 487 -2.79 18.40 12.83
C ARG A 487 -3.04 19.68 12.05
N GLU A 488 -1.98 20.33 11.67
CA GLU A 488 -1.97 21.49 10.79
C GLU A 488 -1.22 21.13 9.50
N GLU A 489 -1.71 21.60 8.37
CA GLU A 489 -1.07 21.39 7.08
C GLU A 489 -1.19 22.66 6.23
N VAL A 490 -0.09 23.06 5.62
CA VAL A 490 -0.04 24.11 4.61
C VAL A 490 0.59 23.53 3.34
N GLN A 491 -0.06 23.68 2.22
CA GLN A 491 0.46 23.26 0.93
C GLN A 491 0.44 24.43 -0.06
N LEU A 492 1.56 24.69 -0.71
CA LEU A 492 1.72 25.67 -1.78
C LEU A 492 2.13 24.94 -3.05
N LEU A 493 1.52 25.29 -4.15
CA LEU A 493 1.77 24.72 -5.48
C LEU A 493 2.05 25.85 -6.46
N HIS A 494 3.16 25.77 -7.16
CA HIS A 494 3.43 26.63 -8.33
C HIS A 494 3.53 25.75 -9.56
N THR A 495 2.81 26.11 -10.61
CA THR A 495 2.88 25.47 -11.93
C THR A 495 3.22 26.54 -12.96
N GLU A 496 4.26 26.27 -13.73
CA GLU A 496 4.74 27.18 -14.79
C GLU A 496 3.61 27.51 -15.77
N GLY A 497 3.38 28.79 -16.04
CA GLY A 497 2.30 29.29 -16.89
C GLY A 497 0.89 29.28 -16.26
N GLU A 498 0.68 28.65 -15.11
CA GLU A 498 -0.63 28.56 -14.45
C GLU A 498 -0.70 29.44 -13.17
N GLY A 499 0.45 29.69 -12.53
CA GLY A 499 0.54 30.51 -11.33
C GLY A 499 0.65 29.71 -10.02
N VAL A 500 0.34 30.40 -8.91
CA VAL A 500 0.45 29.85 -7.54
C VAL A 500 -0.93 29.52 -6.99
N GLY A 501 -1.04 28.35 -6.38
CA GLY A 501 -2.21 27.93 -5.61
C GLY A 501 -1.77 27.30 -4.30
N GLY A 502 -2.72 27.04 -3.40
CA GLY A 502 -2.42 26.38 -2.15
C GLY A 502 -3.63 26.02 -1.33
N SER A 503 -3.36 25.39 -0.20
CA SER A 503 -4.39 25.06 0.81
C SER A 503 -3.83 25.13 2.23
N VAL A 504 -4.72 25.44 3.17
CA VAL A 504 -4.47 25.33 4.62
C VAL A 504 -5.49 24.36 5.17
N ARG A 505 -5.05 23.45 6.03
CA ARG A 505 -5.87 22.43 6.67
C ARG A 505 -5.61 22.41 8.16
N GLY A 506 -6.67 22.35 8.95
CA GLY A 506 -6.63 22.09 10.38
C GLY A 506 -7.47 20.87 10.73
N ARG A 507 -6.95 19.98 11.57
CA ARG A 507 -7.66 18.82 12.07
C ARG A 507 -7.55 18.77 13.58
N ILE A 508 -8.64 18.47 14.25
CA ILE A 508 -8.70 18.24 15.69
C ILE A 508 -9.32 16.86 15.91
N ARG A 509 -8.72 16.09 16.78
CA ARG A 509 -9.20 14.75 17.16
C ARG A 509 -9.29 14.65 18.67
N TYR A 510 -10.42 14.17 19.14
CA TYR A 510 -10.66 13.73 20.50
C TYR A 510 -10.76 12.20 20.53
N ASP A 511 -10.10 11.55 21.47
CA ASP A 511 -10.12 10.11 21.66
C ASP A 511 -10.09 9.83 23.17
N ASP A 512 -11.20 9.31 23.73
CA ASP A 512 -11.26 8.96 25.15
C ASP A 512 -10.54 7.64 25.47
N GLN A 513 -9.96 7.01 24.43
CA GLN A 513 -9.28 5.71 24.49
C GLN A 513 -10.17 4.55 24.95
N LYS A 514 -11.47 4.76 25.04
CA LYS A 514 -12.46 3.77 25.49
C LYS A 514 -13.57 3.56 24.46
N SER A 515 -14.47 4.50 24.39
CA SER A 515 -15.71 4.38 23.63
C SER A 515 -15.85 5.36 22.48
N LEU A 516 -15.36 6.58 22.63
CA LEU A 516 -15.63 7.67 21.70
C LEU A 516 -14.36 8.22 21.06
N LEU A 517 -14.36 8.28 19.73
CA LEU A 517 -13.44 9.08 18.93
C LEU A 517 -14.26 10.06 18.10
N ALA A 518 -13.89 11.33 18.14
CA ALA A 518 -14.45 12.37 17.29
C ALA A 518 -13.33 13.13 16.59
N GLU A 519 -13.48 13.40 15.32
CA GLU A 519 -12.50 14.11 14.49
C GLU A 519 -13.22 15.18 13.67
N GLY A 520 -12.68 16.39 13.67
CA GLY A 520 -13.11 17.50 12.83
C GLY A 520 -11.97 17.97 11.95
N ASP A 521 -12.24 18.27 10.70
CA ASP A 521 -11.24 18.64 9.69
C ASP A 521 -11.78 19.79 8.83
N LEU A 522 -11.02 20.85 8.70
CA LEU A 522 -11.32 22.02 7.87
C LEU A 522 -10.15 22.27 6.92
N ARG A 523 -10.45 22.37 5.63
CA ARG A 523 -9.48 22.76 4.59
C ARG A 523 -10.00 23.94 3.80
N LEU A 524 -9.22 24.98 3.70
CA LEU A 524 -9.40 26.11 2.80
C LEU A 524 -8.44 25.95 1.63
N TYR A 525 -8.89 26.15 0.40
CA TYR A 525 -8.03 26.01 -0.77
C TYR A 525 -8.34 27.04 -1.85
N ARG A 526 -7.30 27.47 -2.55
CA ARG A 526 -7.36 28.26 -3.77
C ARG A 526 -6.25 27.78 -4.71
N LEU A 527 -6.64 27.20 -5.84
CA LEU A 527 -5.76 26.56 -6.80
C LEU A 527 -5.81 27.31 -8.12
N ALA A 528 -4.68 27.44 -8.78
CA ALA A 528 -4.62 28.00 -10.13
C ALA A 528 -5.25 27.03 -11.15
N LYS A 529 -5.56 27.52 -12.34
CA LYS A 529 -6.13 26.73 -13.43
C LYS A 529 -5.21 25.52 -13.74
N GLY A 530 -5.80 24.32 -13.81
CA GLY A 530 -5.03 23.08 -14.04
C GLY A 530 -4.43 22.43 -12.80
N GLN A 531 -4.32 23.16 -11.68
CA GLN A 531 -3.85 22.56 -10.43
C GLN A 531 -4.95 21.75 -9.74
N MET A 532 -4.52 20.71 -9.02
CA MET A 532 -5.40 19.88 -8.21
C MET A 532 -4.70 19.43 -6.92
N ILE A 533 -5.47 19.23 -5.88
CA ILE A 533 -5.05 18.61 -4.61
C ILE A 533 -5.91 17.39 -4.36
N LEU A 534 -5.29 16.25 -4.10
CA LEU A 534 -5.99 15.09 -3.54
C LEU A 534 -6.10 15.29 -2.03
N SER A 535 -7.33 15.45 -1.56
CA SER A 535 -7.64 15.58 -0.14
C SER A 535 -8.14 14.26 0.42
N SER A 536 -7.38 13.66 1.33
CA SER A 536 -7.83 12.47 2.06
C SER A 536 -8.91 12.86 3.08
N LEU A 537 -10.04 12.16 3.05
CA LEU A 537 -11.09 12.31 4.05
C LEU A 537 -10.73 11.55 5.34
N PRO A 538 -11.37 11.85 6.49
CA PRO A 538 -11.20 11.05 7.69
C PRO A 538 -11.44 9.57 7.43
N TRP A 539 -10.60 8.74 8.02
CA TRP A 539 -10.60 7.29 7.77
C TRP A 539 -11.91 6.62 8.17
N MET A 540 -12.38 5.69 7.34
CA MET A 540 -13.53 4.84 7.63
C MET A 540 -13.16 3.38 7.36
N PRO A 541 -13.67 2.40 8.13
CA PRO A 541 -13.38 1.00 7.90
C PRO A 541 -13.72 0.58 6.46
N TYR A 542 -12.69 0.18 5.71
CA TYR A 542 -12.79 -0.37 4.34
C TYR A 542 -13.45 0.53 3.29
N LEU A 543 -13.85 1.76 3.64
CA LEU A 543 -14.34 2.77 2.72
C LEU A 543 -13.23 3.80 2.46
N TYR A 544 -12.42 3.51 1.49
CA TYR A 544 -11.35 4.41 1.04
C TYR A 544 -11.96 5.54 0.22
N GLY A 545 -11.53 6.76 0.46
CA GLY A 545 -12.08 7.89 -0.25
C GLY A 545 -11.25 9.16 -0.09
N GLY A 546 -11.03 9.80 -1.21
CA GLY A 546 -10.46 11.13 -1.31
C GLY A 546 -11.34 12.02 -2.18
N SER A 547 -11.19 13.32 -2.02
CA SER A 547 -11.79 14.33 -2.88
C SER A 547 -10.70 14.98 -3.71
N MET A 548 -10.93 15.09 -5.01
CA MET A 548 -10.06 15.86 -5.89
C MET A 548 -10.52 17.32 -5.88
N LEU A 549 -9.78 18.19 -5.23
CA LEU A 549 -10.08 19.61 -5.12
C LEU A 549 -9.50 20.37 -6.31
N ARG A 550 -10.31 21.28 -6.88
CA ARG A 550 -9.94 22.17 -7.99
C ARG A 550 -10.53 23.55 -7.77
N GLY A 551 -9.91 24.59 -8.35
CA GLY A 551 -10.40 25.97 -8.19
C GLY A 551 -10.24 26.49 -6.76
N GLN A 552 -11.29 27.05 -6.19
CA GLN A 552 -11.27 27.59 -4.81
C GLN A 552 -12.46 27.09 -4.01
N GLY A 553 -12.28 26.95 -2.72
CA GLY A 553 -13.36 26.50 -1.86
C GLY A 553 -12.96 26.13 -0.44
N VAL A 554 -13.93 25.55 0.23
CA VAL A 554 -13.82 25.05 1.60
C VAL A 554 -14.25 23.60 1.63
N GLN A 555 -13.49 22.76 2.30
CA GLN A 555 -13.89 21.40 2.63
C GLN A 555 -13.97 21.26 4.15
N LEU A 556 -15.13 20.89 4.62
CA LEU A 556 -15.39 20.57 6.02
C LEU A 556 -15.71 19.09 6.12
N SER A 557 -15.05 18.38 7.03
CA SER A 557 -15.38 16.98 7.28
C SER A 557 -15.32 16.65 8.76
N GLY A 558 -16.14 15.70 9.16
CA GLY A 558 -16.20 15.20 10.51
C GLY A 558 -16.37 13.69 10.53
N ARG A 559 -15.84 13.06 11.58
CA ARG A 559 -15.97 11.63 11.83
C ARG A 559 -16.25 11.38 13.31
N VAL A 560 -17.08 10.40 13.56
CA VAL A 560 -17.31 9.85 14.90
C VAL A 560 -17.18 8.33 14.84
N ARG A 561 -16.47 7.74 15.82
CA ARG A 561 -16.52 6.32 16.12
C ARG A 561 -17.06 6.15 17.53
N TRP A 562 -18.08 5.32 17.65
CA TRP A 562 -18.65 4.95 18.94
C TRP A 562 -18.57 3.45 19.13
N ARG A 563 -17.88 3.03 20.20
CA ARG A 563 -17.82 1.63 20.63
C ARG A 563 -18.93 1.35 21.63
N ILE A 564 -19.71 0.33 21.33
CA ILE A 564 -20.80 -0.15 22.18
C ILE A 564 -20.35 -1.50 22.77
N GLY A 565 -19.89 -1.45 24.00
CA GLY A 565 -19.24 -2.61 24.64
C GLY A 565 -17.89 -2.96 23.99
N THR A 566 -17.54 -4.24 24.01
CA THR A 566 -16.26 -4.77 23.53
C THR A 566 -16.29 -5.21 22.06
N HIS A 567 -17.48 -5.45 21.52
CA HIS A 567 -17.65 -6.15 20.24
C HIS A 567 -18.15 -5.28 19.09
N VAL A 568 -18.86 -4.20 19.38
CA VAL A 568 -19.53 -3.39 18.35
C VAL A 568 -18.88 -2.02 18.24
N ALA A 569 -18.59 -1.59 17.01
CA ALA A 569 -18.20 -0.21 16.72
C ALA A 569 -19.07 0.37 15.60
N LEU A 570 -19.64 1.53 15.85
CA LEU A 570 -20.37 2.34 14.87
C LEU A 570 -19.49 3.49 14.42
N HIS A 571 -19.36 3.69 13.12
CA HIS A 571 -18.58 4.77 12.52
C HIS A 571 -19.48 5.62 11.64
N GLY A 572 -19.36 6.92 11.75
CA GLY A 572 -20.02 7.89 10.90
C GLY A 572 -19.04 8.94 10.39
N ARG A 573 -19.11 9.29 9.13
CA ARG A 573 -18.35 10.37 8.51
C ARG A 573 -19.28 11.22 7.64
N VAL A 574 -19.09 12.54 7.69
CA VAL A 574 -19.69 13.48 6.75
C VAL A 574 -18.59 14.39 6.23
N ALA A 575 -18.60 14.68 4.93
CA ALA A 575 -17.73 15.66 4.32
C ALA A 575 -18.55 16.54 3.36
N LEU A 576 -18.34 17.84 3.45
CA LEU A 576 -18.96 18.87 2.62
C LEU A 576 -17.85 19.63 1.90
N THR A 577 -17.89 19.67 0.60
CA THR A 577 -16.97 20.48 -0.21
C THR A 577 -17.77 21.56 -0.92
N ILE A 578 -17.46 22.80 -0.64
CA ILE A 578 -18.09 23.99 -1.21
C ILE A 578 -17.06 24.69 -2.09
N GLY A 579 -17.33 24.79 -3.39
CA GLY A 579 -16.43 25.39 -4.38
C GLY A 579 -17.22 25.81 -5.62
N GLY A 580 -16.73 25.48 -6.81
CA GLY A 580 -17.49 25.65 -8.06
C GLY A 580 -18.78 24.82 -8.12
N SER A 581 -18.85 23.75 -7.33
CA SER A 581 -20.03 22.94 -7.03
C SER A 581 -20.02 22.58 -5.54
N CYS A 582 -21.19 22.25 -4.99
CA CYS A 582 -21.33 21.73 -3.65
C CYS A 582 -21.46 20.21 -3.71
N THR A 583 -20.55 19.49 -3.05
CA THR A 583 -20.60 18.01 -2.99
C THR A 583 -20.67 17.56 -1.54
N THR A 584 -21.54 16.60 -1.26
CA THR A 584 -21.68 15.97 0.06
C THR A 584 -21.27 14.51 -0.04
N ASP A 585 -20.47 14.06 0.92
CA ASP A 585 -20.06 12.68 1.12
C ASP A 585 -20.47 12.27 2.53
N ALA A 586 -21.25 11.21 2.67
CA ALA A 586 -21.61 10.67 3.96
C ALA A 586 -21.34 9.17 3.97
N ALA A 587 -20.73 8.68 5.04
CA ALA A 587 -20.41 7.26 5.17
C ALA A 587 -20.83 6.74 6.55
N LEU A 588 -21.34 5.52 6.58
CA LEU A 588 -21.65 4.77 7.79
C LEU A 588 -20.98 3.41 7.73
N ALA A 589 -20.46 2.94 8.85
CA ALA A 589 -19.99 1.56 8.97
C ALA A 589 -20.32 1.01 10.36
N LEU A 590 -20.72 -0.24 10.37
CA LEU A 590 -20.89 -1.06 11.58
C LEU A 590 -19.86 -2.18 11.54
N THR A 591 -19.05 -2.29 12.56
CA THR A 591 -18.08 -3.38 12.72
C THR A 591 -18.44 -4.18 13.97
N TYR A 592 -18.52 -5.49 13.83
CA TYR A 592 -18.73 -6.44 14.91
C TYR A 592 -17.55 -7.41 15.01
N ARG A 593 -16.95 -7.52 16.20
CA ARG A 593 -15.77 -8.36 16.48
C ARG A 593 -16.09 -9.38 17.57
N LEU A 594 -15.70 -10.64 17.33
CA LEU A 594 -15.80 -11.76 18.28
C LEU A 594 -14.42 -12.28 18.65
#